data_89b7df589ad000b923b5819736bd3526
#
_entry.id   89b7df589ad000b923b5819736bd3526
#
_cell.length_a   1.000
_cell.length_b   1.000
_cell.length_c   1.000
_cell.angle_alpha   90.00
_cell.angle_beta   90.00
_cell.angle_gamma   90.00
#
_symmetry.space_group_name_H-M   'P 1'
#
loop_
_entity.id
_entity.type
_entity.pdbx_description
1 polymer ?
#
loop_
_entity_poly.entity_id
_entity_poly.type
_entity_poly.pdbx_seq_one_letter_code
_entity_poly.pdbx_strand_id
1 'polypeptide(L)'
;WYEGWEGHFELVKLNLQNPAVVDYLLDCVKMWIEEFGIDGLRLDVAYCLDHNFMRRLRSFCEELKPGFALIGEVLFGDYNLIVNDEMLHSCTNYECYKGIFSSFNCMNLFEIAHSLNRQFGPDQWCIYRGKHLMTFVDNHDVTRIASILTNKNHLPLAYGLLFGMPGIPCIYYGSEWGEEGVKAPDNDYALRPCFEEPKPNELTDFIKELIEVRRNSDALCNGSYRNVVITNHQLIFERRTDNERVLVAINAGDSEFTAGNGELQGNFTELLANADEIENITLNGQLTMPAYSVQFLKAV
;
A
#
# COMPACT_ATOMS: atom_id res chain seq x y z
N TRP A 1 21.60 -32.56 8.62
CA TRP A 1 20.33 -31.98 9.07
C TRP A 1 20.18 -30.59 8.43
N TYR A 2 19.03 -30.31 7.86
CA TYR A 2 18.65 -29.01 7.35
C TYR A 2 17.18 -28.73 7.71
N GLU A 3 16.78 -27.45 7.69
CA GLU A 3 15.41 -27.02 7.89
C GLU A 3 14.80 -26.62 6.54
N GLY A 4 13.52 -26.95 6.36
CA GLY A 4 12.70 -26.40 5.29
C GLY A 4 11.86 -25.24 5.81
N TRP A 5 11.45 -24.36 4.93
CA TRP A 5 10.51 -23.29 5.26
C TRP A 5 9.15 -23.89 5.61
N GLU A 6 8.66 -23.63 6.83
CA GLU A 6 7.36 -24.11 7.35
C GLU A 6 7.08 -25.62 7.12
N GLY A 7 8.14 -26.45 7.10
CA GLY A 7 8.01 -27.88 6.87
C GLY A 7 8.12 -28.31 5.40
N HIS A 8 8.28 -27.38 4.48
CA HIS A 8 8.55 -27.62 3.08
C HIS A 8 10.04 -27.88 2.86
N PHE A 9 10.46 -29.14 2.90
CA PHE A 9 11.88 -29.52 2.83
C PHE A 9 12.53 -29.28 1.46
N GLU A 10 11.73 -29.10 0.41
CA GLU A 10 12.19 -28.66 -0.91
C GLU A 10 12.63 -27.18 -0.93
N LEU A 11 12.20 -26.39 0.06
CA LEU A 11 12.57 -24.99 0.25
C LEU A 11 13.54 -24.88 1.43
N VAL A 12 14.82 -25.04 1.15
CA VAL A 12 15.87 -25.08 2.18
C VAL A 12 16.02 -23.72 2.86
N LYS A 13 15.93 -23.72 4.19
CA LYS A 13 16.20 -22.57 5.03
C LYS A 13 17.70 -22.51 5.38
N LEU A 14 18.35 -21.40 5.02
CA LEU A 14 19.76 -21.19 5.37
C LEU A 14 19.94 -20.95 6.87
N ASN A 15 21.02 -21.48 7.44
CA ASN A 15 21.36 -21.26 8.84
C ASN A 15 21.99 -19.88 9.03
N LEU A 16 21.17 -18.87 9.33
CA LEU A 16 21.60 -17.49 9.57
C LEU A 16 22.32 -17.27 10.92
N GLN A 17 22.47 -18.33 11.74
CA GLN A 17 23.33 -18.31 12.94
C GLN A 17 24.77 -18.75 12.61
N ASN A 18 25.02 -19.27 11.41
CA ASN A 18 26.37 -19.60 10.95
C ASN A 18 27.05 -18.34 10.37
N PRO A 19 28.15 -17.85 10.99
CA PRO A 19 28.83 -16.63 10.53
C PRO A 19 29.28 -16.72 9.07
N ALA A 20 29.76 -17.85 8.60
CA ALA A 20 30.23 -18.02 7.22
C ALA A 20 29.08 -17.91 6.20
N VAL A 21 27.87 -18.35 6.55
CA VAL A 21 26.66 -18.14 5.71
C VAL A 21 26.30 -16.66 5.67
N VAL A 22 26.31 -16.00 6.82
CA VAL A 22 25.99 -14.56 6.91
C VAL A 22 27.01 -13.74 6.14
N ASP A 23 28.30 -13.99 6.30
CA ASP A 23 29.36 -13.29 5.57
C ASP A 23 29.21 -13.45 4.05
N TYR A 24 28.96 -14.67 3.58
CA TYR A 24 28.70 -14.93 2.16
C TYR A 24 27.50 -14.14 1.62
N LEU A 25 26.38 -14.11 2.37
CA LEU A 25 25.19 -13.35 1.94
C LEU A 25 25.45 -11.84 1.89
N LEU A 26 26.19 -11.31 2.87
CA LEU A 26 26.58 -9.89 2.89
C LEU A 26 27.54 -9.56 1.73
N ASP A 27 28.46 -10.44 1.39
CA ASP A 27 29.33 -10.25 0.22
C ASP A 27 28.53 -10.24 -1.09
N CYS A 28 27.49 -11.08 -1.21
CA CYS A 28 26.57 -11.03 -2.36
C CYS A 28 25.84 -9.69 -2.43
N VAL A 29 25.31 -9.19 -1.31
CA VAL A 29 24.63 -7.89 -1.25
C VAL A 29 25.58 -6.76 -1.63
N LYS A 30 26.81 -6.79 -1.12
CA LYS A 30 27.85 -5.83 -1.49
C LYS A 30 28.10 -5.83 -3.00
N MET A 31 28.28 -6.98 -3.59
CA MET A 31 28.48 -7.12 -5.03
C MET A 31 27.29 -6.54 -5.82
N TRP A 32 26.05 -6.82 -5.41
CA TRP A 32 24.87 -6.25 -6.08
C TRP A 32 24.79 -4.73 -5.96
N ILE A 33 25.18 -4.14 -4.82
CA ILE A 33 25.25 -2.69 -4.66
C ILE A 33 26.34 -2.09 -5.56
N GLU A 34 27.54 -2.69 -5.57
CA GLU A 34 28.71 -2.16 -6.28
C GLU A 34 28.60 -2.34 -7.80
N GLU A 35 28.10 -3.50 -8.27
CA GLU A 35 28.06 -3.80 -9.72
C GLU A 35 26.75 -3.39 -10.39
N PHE A 36 25.63 -3.53 -9.70
CA PHE A 36 24.30 -3.26 -10.30
C PHE A 36 23.67 -1.95 -9.79
N GLY A 37 24.24 -1.34 -8.78
CA GLY A 37 23.77 -0.04 -8.25
C GLY A 37 22.39 -0.10 -7.59
N ILE A 38 21.97 -1.26 -7.07
CA ILE A 38 20.65 -1.42 -6.45
C ILE A 38 20.47 -0.48 -5.24
N ASP A 39 19.23 -0.06 -4.97
CA ASP A 39 18.87 0.88 -3.92
C ASP A 39 18.16 0.23 -2.73
N GLY A 40 17.92 -1.06 -2.78
CA GLY A 40 17.25 -1.77 -1.70
C GLY A 40 17.08 -3.26 -1.98
N LEU A 41 16.59 -3.97 -0.96
CA LEU A 41 16.24 -5.39 -1.01
C LEU A 41 14.80 -5.60 -0.53
N ARG A 42 14.08 -6.47 -1.20
CA ARG A 42 12.88 -7.12 -0.67
C ARG A 42 13.28 -8.47 -0.12
N LEU A 43 13.10 -8.67 1.18
CA LEU A 43 13.40 -9.92 1.87
C LEU A 43 12.18 -10.82 1.86
N ASP A 44 12.33 -11.96 1.21
CA ASP A 44 11.31 -13.01 1.18
C ASP A 44 11.10 -13.59 2.57
N VAL A 45 9.86 -13.93 2.92
CA VAL A 45 9.46 -14.52 4.21
C VAL A 45 10.18 -13.90 5.42
N ALA A 46 10.25 -12.59 5.48
CA ALA A 46 11.04 -11.86 6.47
C ALA A 46 10.68 -12.20 7.93
N TYR A 47 9.45 -12.61 8.20
CA TYR A 47 9.00 -13.06 9.52
C TYR A 47 9.70 -14.36 10.00
N CYS A 48 10.33 -15.11 9.10
CA CYS A 48 11.09 -16.32 9.40
C CYS A 48 12.60 -16.09 9.53
N LEU A 49 13.10 -14.88 9.26
CA LEU A 49 14.53 -14.57 9.28
C LEU A 49 15.03 -14.33 10.71
N ASP A 50 16.31 -14.65 10.94
CA ASP A 50 16.99 -14.36 12.21
C ASP A 50 17.10 -12.84 12.43
N HIS A 51 16.70 -12.37 13.61
CA HIS A 51 16.70 -10.93 13.92
C HIS A 51 18.11 -10.34 13.98
N ASN A 52 19.13 -11.12 14.42
CA ASN A 52 20.51 -10.65 14.45
C ASN A 52 21.07 -10.50 13.03
N PHE A 53 20.70 -11.42 12.13
CA PHE A 53 21.00 -11.28 10.71
C PHE A 53 20.39 -10.00 10.14
N MET A 54 19.11 -9.70 10.41
CA MET A 54 18.47 -8.47 9.92
C MET A 54 19.13 -7.21 10.43
N ARG A 55 19.52 -7.16 11.73
CA ARG A 55 20.29 -6.03 12.30
C ARG A 55 21.64 -5.87 11.62
N ARG A 56 22.34 -6.96 11.42
CA ARG A 56 23.66 -6.94 10.75
C ARG A 56 23.53 -6.51 9.29
N LEU A 57 22.53 -7.02 8.58
CA LEU A 57 22.22 -6.59 7.20
C LEU A 57 21.90 -5.09 7.13
N ARG A 58 21.08 -4.57 8.08
CA ARG A 58 20.74 -3.16 8.15
C ARG A 58 21.98 -2.28 8.28
N SER A 59 22.83 -2.56 9.28
CA SER A 59 24.05 -1.77 9.49
C SER A 59 24.99 -1.87 8.30
N PHE A 60 25.19 -3.07 7.77
CA PHE A 60 26.06 -3.30 6.62
C PHE A 60 25.61 -2.53 5.37
N CYS A 61 24.33 -2.57 5.05
CA CYS A 61 23.79 -1.84 3.90
C CYS A 61 23.89 -0.33 4.07
N GLU A 62 23.60 0.19 5.27
CA GLU A 62 23.67 1.63 5.55
C GLU A 62 25.10 2.16 5.46
N GLU A 63 26.11 1.36 5.88
CA GLU A 63 27.53 1.70 5.75
C GLU A 63 27.98 1.75 4.29
N LEU A 64 27.49 0.83 3.44
CA LEU A 64 27.85 0.75 2.02
C LEU A 64 27.12 1.80 1.18
N LYS A 65 25.86 2.01 1.44
CA LYS A 65 24.99 2.91 0.67
C LYS A 65 23.95 3.55 1.59
N PRO A 66 24.23 4.75 2.15
CA PRO A 66 23.29 5.45 3.00
C PRO A 66 21.91 5.59 2.36
N GLY A 67 20.85 5.28 3.11
CA GLY A 67 19.47 5.29 2.63
C GLY A 67 19.06 4.04 1.83
N PHE A 68 19.85 2.97 1.86
CA PHE A 68 19.51 1.69 1.23
C PHE A 68 18.25 1.08 1.85
N ALA A 69 17.22 0.81 1.06
CA ALA A 69 15.92 0.36 1.54
C ALA A 69 15.90 -1.14 1.85
N LEU A 70 15.35 -1.51 3.00
CA LEU A 70 15.06 -2.91 3.36
C LEU A 70 13.56 -3.06 3.59
N ILE A 71 12.90 -3.87 2.74
CA ILE A 71 11.47 -4.15 2.80
C ILE A 71 11.29 -5.65 3.01
N GLY A 72 10.53 -6.04 4.03
CA GLY A 72 10.25 -7.45 4.29
C GLY A 72 8.91 -7.90 3.76
N GLU A 73 8.83 -9.13 3.28
CA GLU A 73 7.54 -9.76 3.13
C GLU A 73 7.09 -10.32 4.46
N VAL A 74 5.90 -9.89 4.91
CA VAL A 74 5.27 -10.36 6.14
C VAL A 74 3.80 -10.58 5.88
N LEU A 75 3.34 -11.81 6.07
CA LEU A 75 1.96 -12.19 5.81
C LEU A 75 1.04 -11.87 7.00
N PHE A 76 1.53 -12.01 8.22
CA PHE A 76 0.78 -11.87 9.46
C PHE A 76 1.69 -11.55 10.66
N GLY A 77 1.08 -11.22 11.80
CA GLY A 77 1.78 -10.95 13.06
C GLY A 77 1.94 -9.46 13.37
N ASP A 78 2.78 -9.17 14.35
CA ASP A 78 3.10 -7.79 14.74
C ASP A 78 4.31 -7.29 13.95
N TYR A 79 4.06 -6.38 13.02
CA TYR A 79 5.11 -5.81 12.17
C TYR A 79 6.16 -5.01 12.95
N ASN A 80 5.84 -4.51 14.18
CA ASN A 80 6.81 -3.82 15.02
C ASN A 80 8.03 -4.67 15.39
N LEU A 81 7.87 -5.99 15.41
CA LEU A 81 8.96 -6.90 15.75
C LEU A 81 10.15 -6.78 14.80
N ILE A 82 9.89 -6.46 13.52
CA ILE A 82 10.93 -6.39 12.49
C ILE A 82 10.98 -5.05 11.73
N VAL A 83 9.91 -4.26 11.73
CA VAL A 83 9.90 -2.92 11.14
C VAL A 83 10.21 -1.91 12.23
N ASN A 84 11.48 -1.56 12.37
CA ASN A 84 12.00 -0.65 13.39
C ASN A 84 13.36 -0.07 12.95
N ASP A 85 13.94 0.78 13.78
CA ASP A 85 15.17 1.51 13.45
C ASP A 85 16.40 0.60 13.30
N GLU A 86 16.36 -0.63 13.83
CA GLU A 86 17.49 -1.57 13.81
C GLU A 86 17.42 -2.58 12.67
N MET A 87 16.22 -2.86 12.11
CA MET A 87 16.01 -3.95 11.15
C MET A 87 15.45 -3.42 9.83
N LEU A 88 14.16 -3.61 9.56
CA LEU A 88 13.55 -3.27 8.28
C LEU A 88 12.91 -1.89 8.31
N HIS A 89 12.94 -1.18 7.18
CA HIS A 89 12.27 0.11 7.01
C HIS A 89 10.76 -0.06 6.83
N SER A 90 10.35 -1.15 6.17
CA SER A 90 8.97 -1.41 5.79
C SER A 90 8.72 -2.92 5.66
N CYS A 91 7.45 -3.30 5.61
CA CYS A 91 7.03 -4.62 5.20
C CYS A 91 5.70 -4.57 4.43
N THR A 92 5.34 -5.68 3.79
CA THR A 92 4.07 -5.85 3.08
C THR A 92 2.88 -5.77 4.03
N ASN A 93 1.88 -4.96 3.69
CA ASN A 93 0.66 -4.80 4.49
C ASN A 93 -0.48 -5.68 3.97
N TYR A 94 -0.40 -6.98 4.22
CA TYR A 94 -1.42 -7.94 3.81
C TYR A 94 -2.78 -7.71 4.49
N GLU A 95 -2.81 -7.13 5.67
CA GLU A 95 -4.07 -6.78 6.33
C GLU A 95 -4.85 -5.73 5.53
N CYS A 96 -4.18 -4.65 5.09
CA CYS A 96 -4.82 -3.66 4.25
C CYS A 96 -5.16 -4.20 2.85
N TYR A 97 -4.30 -5.04 2.25
CA TYR A 97 -4.62 -5.74 1.00
C TYR A 97 -5.97 -6.49 1.14
N LYS A 98 -6.11 -7.33 2.16
CA LYS A 98 -7.34 -8.08 2.43
C LYS A 98 -8.51 -7.14 2.69
N GLY A 99 -8.30 -6.10 3.49
CA GLY A 99 -9.32 -5.11 3.83
C GLY A 99 -9.85 -4.36 2.59
N ILE A 100 -8.99 -4.04 1.62
CA ILE A 100 -9.37 -3.33 0.39
C ILE A 100 -10.37 -4.19 -0.42
N PHE A 101 -9.96 -5.36 -0.91
CA PHE A 101 -10.84 -6.12 -1.80
C PHE A 101 -12.09 -6.65 -1.08
N SER A 102 -11.95 -7.05 0.19
CA SER A 102 -13.07 -7.55 0.99
C SER A 102 -14.12 -6.46 1.24
N SER A 103 -13.69 -5.24 1.55
CA SER A 103 -14.60 -4.11 1.75
C SER A 103 -15.44 -3.81 0.53
N PHE A 104 -14.84 -3.80 -0.65
CA PHE A 104 -15.56 -3.58 -1.91
C PHE A 104 -16.48 -4.74 -2.27
N ASN A 105 -16.02 -5.99 -2.13
CA ASN A 105 -16.83 -7.16 -2.48
C ASN A 105 -18.01 -7.39 -1.53
N CYS A 106 -17.84 -7.10 -0.24
CA CYS A 106 -18.89 -7.22 0.77
C CYS A 106 -19.73 -5.95 0.91
N MET A 107 -19.42 -4.88 0.17
CA MET A 107 -20.03 -3.56 0.33
C MET A 107 -20.03 -3.12 1.80
N ASN A 108 -18.84 -3.19 2.42
CA ASN A 108 -18.65 -2.89 3.85
C ASN A 108 -17.32 -2.16 4.08
N LEU A 109 -17.31 -0.84 3.81
CA LEU A 109 -16.10 -0.02 3.97
C LEU A 109 -15.67 0.17 5.45
N PHE A 110 -16.50 -0.24 6.42
CA PHE A 110 -16.08 -0.29 7.83
C PHE A 110 -14.87 -1.21 8.04
N GLU A 111 -14.71 -2.28 7.24
CA GLU A 111 -13.61 -3.22 7.39
C GLU A 111 -12.26 -2.54 7.15
N ILE A 112 -12.07 -1.92 5.99
CA ILE A 112 -10.81 -1.22 5.69
C ILE A 112 -10.62 0.01 6.57
N ALA A 113 -11.69 0.76 6.85
CA ALA A 113 -11.63 1.92 7.74
C ALA A 113 -11.19 1.54 9.16
N HIS A 114 -11.64 0.38 9.66
CA HIS A 114 -11.20 -0.16 10.95
C HIS A 114 -9.71 -0.53 10.93
N SER A 115 -9.25 -1.25 9.90
CA SER A 115 -7.84 -1.62 9.75
C SER A 115 -6.93 -0.38 9.70
N LEU A 116 -7.32 0.62 8.91
CA LEU A 116 -6.57 1.88 8.80
C LEU A 116 -6.55 2.65 10.13
N ASN A 117 -7.69 2.73 10.83
CA ASN A 117 -7.75 3.41 12.12
C ASN A 117 -6.92 2.69 13.19
N ARG A 118 -6.95 1.35 13.21
CA ARG A 118 -6.14 0.54 14.12
C ARG A 118 -4.64 0.69 13.85
N GLN A 119 -4.24 0.75 12.58
CA GLN A 119 -2.84 0.83 12.20
C GLN A 119 -2.28 2.25 12.28
N PHE A 120 -3.02 3.27 11.87
CA PHE A 120 -2.52 4.63 11.63
C PHE A 120 -3.38 5.73 12.27
N GLY A 121 -4.46 5.39 12.95
CA GLY A 121 -5.42 6.34 13.52
C GLY A 121 -4.87 7.22 14.64
N PRO A 122 -5.69 8.17 15.14
CA PRO A 122 -5.27 9.14 16.13
C PRO A 122 -5.19 8.57 17.57
N ASP A 123 -5.80 7.41 17.81
CA ASP A 123 -5.93 6.84 19.14
C ASP A 123 -4.58 6.36 19.71
N GLN A 124 -4.44 6.36 21.04
CA GLN A 124 -3.20 5.92 21.71
C GLN A 124 -2.87 4.44 21.47
N TRP A 125 -3.87 3.61 21.17
CA TRP A 125 -3.72 2.18 20.86
C TRP A 125 -3.35 1.90 19.41
N CYS A 126 -3.15 2.93 18.59
CA CYS A 126 -2.67 2.80 17.21
C CYS A 126 -1.32 2.07 17.16
N ILE A 127 -1.24 1.01 16.34
CA ILE A 127 -0.14 0.04 16.40
C ILE A 127 1.05 0.39 15.49
N TYR A 128 0.84 1.12 14.36
CA TYR A 128 1.88 1.38 13.37
C TYR A 128 2.03 2.88 13.05
N ARG A 129 1.74 3.76 14.01
CA ARG A 129 1.88 5.20 13.82
C ARG A 129 3.30 5.58 13.41
N GLY A 130 3.41 6.39 12.35
CA GLY A 130 4.70 6.84 11.81
C GLY A 130 5.44 5.80 10.97
N LYS A 131 4.88 4.60 10.78
CA LYS A 131 5.47 3.60 9.88
C LYS A 131 4.88 3.72 8.47
N HIS A 132 5.76 3.57 7.49
CA HIS A 132 5.39 3.53 6.07
C HIS A 132 5.44 2.08 5.58
N LEU A 133 4.32 1.35 5.75
CA LEU A 133 4.21 -0.03 5.29
C LEU A 133 3.97 -0.07 3.78
N MET A 134 4.52 -1.06 3.09
CA MET A 134 4.27 -1.27 1.66
C MET A 134 2.84 -1.78 1.45
N THR A 135 2.00 -0.96 0.85
CA THR A 135 0.59 -1.23 0.57
C THR A 135 0.40 -1.60 -0.90
N PHE A 136 -0.52 -2.51 -1.17
CA PHE A 136 -0.78 -3.01 -2.51
C PHE A 136 -2.22 -3.51 -2.64
N VAL A 137 -2.72 -3.64 -3.86
CA VAL A 137 -4.04 -4.23 -4.17
C VAL A 137 -3.91 -5.65 -4.71
N ASP A 138 -2.75 -6.00 -5.23
CA ASP A 138 -2.35 -7.35 -5.62
C ASP A 138 -0.83 -7.47 -5.72
N ASN A 139 -0.33 -8.70 -5.90
CA ASN A 139 1.07 -9.01 -6.13
C ASN A 139 1.20 -10.37 -6.87
N HIS A 140 2.43 -10.89 -6.95
CA HIS A 140 2.76 -12.13 -7.65
C HIS A 140 2.29 -13.43 -6.94
N ASP A 141 1.74 -13.32 -5.72
CA ASP A 141 1.35 -14.46 -4.89
C ASP A 141 -0.16 -14.52 -4.61
N VAL A 142 -0.92 -13.51 -5.03
CA VAL A 142 -2.36 -13.43 -4.81
C VAL A 142 -3.11 -13.19 -6.10
N THR A 143 -4.39 -13.55 -6.13
CA THR A 143 -5.29 -13.25 -7.24
C THR A 143 -5.27 -11.76 -7.55
N ARG A 144 -5.14 -11.40 -8.83
CA ARG A 144 -5.08 -10.02 -9.28
C ARG A 144 -6.35 -9.26 -8.91
N ILE A 145 -6.21 -7.98 -8.57
CA ILE A 145 -7.33 -7.13 -8.12
C ILE A 145 -8.46 -7.08 -9.16
N ALA A 146 -8.12 -7.03 -10.45
CA ALA A 146 -9.10 -7.06 -11.54
C ALA A 146 -9.90 -8.37 -11.59
N SER A 147 -9.37 -9.50 -11.09
CA SER A 147 -10.07 -10.78 -11.01
C SER A 147 -10.82 -10.98 -9.69
N ILE A 148 -10.31 -10.42 -8.57
CA ILE A 148 -10.91 -10.66 -7.26
C ILE A 148 -12.14 -9.76 -7.00
N LEU A 149 -12.18 -8.56 -7.61
CA LEU A 149 -13.30 -7.65 -7.48
C LEU A 149 -14.54 -8.17 -8.25
N THR A 150 -15.65 -8.30 -7.54
CA THR A 150 -16.93 -8.76 -8.12
C THR A 150 -17.62 -7.67 -8.97
N ASN A 151 -17.41 -6.40 -8.62
CA ASN A 151 -17.88 -5.25 -9.40
C ASN A 151 -16.68 -4.51 -9.99
N LYS A 152 -16.58 -4.50 -11.33
CA LYS A 152 -15.46 -3.87 -12.04
C LYS A 152 -15.39 -2.35 -11.87
N ASN A 153 -16.51 -1.69 -11.55
CA ASN A 153 -16.52 -0.26 -11.24
C ASN A 153 -15.74 0.08 -9.97
N HIS A 154 -15.47 -0.90 -9.11
CA HIS A 154 -14.66 -0.71 -7.92
C HIS A 154 -13.14 -0.73 -8.18
N LEU A 155 -12.70 -1.13 -9.39
CA LEU A 155 -11.27 -1.22 -9.68
C LEU A 155 -10.55 0.13 -9.58
N PRO A 156 -11.03 1.23 -10.20
CA PRO A 156 -10.45 2.56 -9.98
C PRO A 156 -10.51 3.02 -8.52
N LEU A 157 -11.60 2.68 -7.81
CA LEU A 157 -11.77 3.06 -6.39
C LEU A 157 -10.75 2.38 -5.48
N ALA A 158 -10.39 1.11 -5.78
CA ALA A 158 -9.35 0.39 -5.04
C ALA A 158 -7.99 1.09 -5.18
N TYR A 159 -7.65 1.59 -6.37
CA TYR A 159 -6.45 2.42 -6.56
C TYR A 159 -6.56 3.79 -5.89
N GLY A 160 -7.71 4.46 -5.98
CA GLY A 160 -7.95 5.70 -5.24
C GLY A 160 -7.72 5.53 -3.74
N LEU A 161 -8.24 4.45 -3.16
CA LEU A 161 -7.99 4.11 -1.75
C LEU A 161 -6.51 3.81 -1.49
N LEU A 162 -5.84 3.02 -2.33
CA LEU A 162 -4.42 2.68 -2.22
C LEU A 162 -3.54 3.93 -2.20
N PHE A 163 -3.79 4.89 -3.08
CA PHE A 163 -3.00 6.12 -3.16
C PHE A 163 -3.38 7.17 -2.11
N GLY A 164 -4.60 7.12 -1.56
CA GLY A 164 -5.05 8.01 -0.49
C GLY A 164 -4.61 7.57 0.90
N MET A 165 -4.56 6.28 1.18
CA MET A 165 -4.26 5.74 2.51
C MET A 165 -2.79 5.89 2.91
N PRO A 166 -2.45 5.78 4.22
CA PRO A 166 -1.07 5.74 4.69
C PRO A 166 -0.29 4.55 4.13
N GLY A 167 1.03 4.72 3.96
CA GLY A 167 1.94 3.67 3.51
C GLY A 167 2.65 4.02 2.21
N ILE A 168 3.32 3.05 1.61
CA ILE A 168 4.03 3.15 0.34
C ILE A 168 3.22 2.35 -0.69
N PRO A 169 2.48 3.00 -1.60
CA PRO A 169 1.69 2.29 -2.61
C PRO A 169 2.61 1.56 -3.58
N CYS A 170 2.32 0.29 -3.80
CA CYS A 170 3.01 -0.58 -4.74
C CYS A 170 2.03 -1.09 -5.79
N ILE A 171 2.39 -0.97 -7.07
CA ILE A 171 1.64 -1.49 -8.20
C ILE A 171 2.38 -2.70 -8.75
N TYR A 172 1.68 -3.81 -8.89
CA TYR A 172 2.21 -5.00 -9.54
C TYR A 172 2.07 -4.86 -11.06
N TYR A 173 3.10 -5.26 -11.81
CA TYR A 173 3.12 -5.09 -13.27
C TYR A 173 1.91 -5.76 -13.94
N GLY A 174 1.32 -5.07 -14.89
CA GLY A 174 0.09 -5.48 -15.57
C GLY A 174 -1.20 -5.05 -14.87
N SER A 175 -1.17 -4.85 -13.56
CA SER A 175 -2.35 -4.41 -12.81
C SER A 175 -2.74 -2.98 -13.11
N GLU A 176 -1.80 -2.16 -13.60
CA GLU A 176 -2.05 -0.78 -14.02
C GLU A 176 -2.93 -0.65 -15.28
N TRP A 177 -3.14 -1.72 -16.01
CA TRP A 177 -4.13 -1.79 -17.10
C TRP A 177 -5.23 -2.81 -16.86
N GLY A 178 -5.32 -3.34 -15.62
CA GLY A 178 -6.38 -4.25 -15.23
C GLY A 178 -6.17 -5.68 -15.72
N GLU A 179 -4.93 -6.15 -15.82
CA GLU A 179 -4.64 -7.55 -16.14
C GLU A 179 -5.32 -8.48 -15.16
N GLU A 180 -5.95 -9.51 -15.69
CA GLU A 180 -6.64 -10.53 -14.90
C GLU A 180 -5.72 -11.73 -14.62
N GLY A 181 -5.93 -12.41 -13.49
CA GLY A 181 -5.24 -13.63 -13.12
C GLY A 181 -5.75 -14.15 -11.79
N VAL A 182 -6.09 -15.41 -11.76
CA VAL A 182 -6.58 -16.09 -10.56
C VAL A 182 -5.50 -17.04 -10.05
N LYS A 183 -5.19 -16.98 -8.75
CA LYS A 183 -4.23 -17.90 -8.14
C LYS A 183 -4.74 -19.33 -8.24
N ALA A 184 -3.92 -20.20 -8.84
CA ALA A 184 -4.18 -21.64 -8.88
C ALA A 184 -3.52 -22.35 -7.68
N PRO A 185 -4.01 -23.52 -7.26
CA PRO A 185 -3.43 -24.25 -6.13
C PRO A 185 -2.03 -24.81 -6.39
N ASP A 186 -1.67 -25.03 -7.65
CA ASP A 186 -0.50 -25.79 -8.08
C ASP A 186 0.52 -24.97 -8.86
N ASN A 187 0.18 -23.75 -9.27
CA ASN A 187 1.10 -22.86 -9.99
C ASN A 187 0.67 -21.39 -9.94
N ASP A 188 1.59 -20.50 -10.28
CA ASP A 188 1.40 -19.05 -10.30
C ASP A 188 1.41 -18.45 -11.72
N TYR A 189 1.32 -19.26 -12.78
CA TYR A 189 1.48 -18.78 -14.15
C TYR A 189 0.50 -17.68 -14.53
N ALA A 190 -0.77 -17.79 -14.08
CA ALA A 190 -1.79 -16.78 -14.32
C ALA A 190 -1.48 -15.42 -13.64
N LEU A 191 -0.67 -15.44 -12.57
CA LEU A 191 -0.28 -14.23 -11.85
C LEU A 191 0.97 -13.57 -12.43
N ARG A 192 1.80 -14.32 -13.18
CA ARG A 192 3.13 -13.91 -13.65
C ARG A 192 3.24 -14.00 -15.19
N PRO A 193 2.31 -13.42 -15.96
CA PRO A 193 2.37 -13.45 -17.41
C PRO A 193 3.59 -12.68 -17.92
N CYS A 194 4.11 -13.10 -19.07
CA CYS A 194 5.08 -12.32 -19.83
C CYS A 194 4.33 -11.47 -20.84
N PHE A 195 4.59 -10.16 -20.85
CA PHE A 195 4.01 -9.24 -21.83
C PHE A 195 5.06 -8.89 -22.88
N GLU A 196 4.67 -8.99 -24.16
CA GLU A 196 5.52 -8.52 -25.25
C GLU A 196 5.55 -6.99 -25.30
N GLU A 197 4.40 -6.36 -25.05
CA GLU A 197 4.24 -4.91 -25.04
C GLU A 197 3.30 -4.46 -23.90
N PRO A 198 3.49 -3.23 -23.35
CA PRO A 198 2.55 -2.61 -22.42
C PRO A 198 1.18 -2.40 -23.07
N LYS A 199 0.09 -2.48 -22.27
CA LYS A 199 -1.30 -2.29 -22.73
C LYS A 199 -1.98 -1.12 -22.02
N PRO A 200 -1.43 0.12 -22.05
CA PRO A 200 -1.99 1.24 -21.31
C PRO A 200 -3.42 1.54 -21.78
N ASN A 201 -4.24 1.97 -20.81
CA ASN A 201 -5.65 2.29 -21.01
C ASN A 201 -6.09 3.39 -20.02
N GLU A 202 -7.39 3.69 -19.95
CA GLU A 202 -7.95 4.71 -19.04
C GLU A 202 -7.59 4.47 -17.57
N LEU A 203 -7.50 3.22 -17.11
CA LEU A 203 -7.05 2.89 -15.75
C LEU A 203 -5.58 3.30 -15.54
N THR A 204 -4.74 3.05 -16.55
CA THR A 204 -3.32 3.45 -16.51
C THR A 204 -3.18 4.97 -16.39
N ASP A 205 -3.98 5.72 -17.12
CA ASP A 205 -3.94 7.18 -17.09
C ASP A 205 -4.46 7.70 -15.74
N PHE A 206 -5.54 7.15 -15.23
CA PHE A 206 -6.05 7.46 -13.88
C PHE A 206 -5.01 7.16 -12.78
N ILE A 207 -4.28 6.04 -12.86
CA ILE A 207 -3.22 5.72 -11.89
C ILE A 207 -2.06 6.72 -12.00
N LYS A 208 -1.70 7.21 -13.18
CA LYS A 208 -0.69 8.29 -13.33
C LYS A 208 -1.14 9.57 -12.63
N GLU A 209 -2.40 9.94 -12.76
CA GLU A 209 -2.96 11.09 -12.04
C GLU A 209 -2.86 10.90 -10.52
N LEU A 210 -3.25 9.74 -10.01
CA LEU A 210 -3.11 9.40 -8.58
C LEU A 210 -1.65 9.48 -8.10
N ILE A 211 -0.68 9.04 -8.92
CA ILE A 211 0.76 9.13 -8.63
C ILE A 211 1.15 10.60 -8.50
N GLU A 212 0.77 11.45 -9.46
CA GLU A 212 1.12 12.88 -9.44
C GLU A 212 0.45 13.61 -8.27
N VAL A 213 -0.82 13.34 -7.98
CA VAL A 213 -1.52 13.88 -6.81
C VAL A 213 -0.78 13.51 -5.53
N ARG A 214 -0.40 12.24 -5.36
CA ARG A 214 0.30 11.80 -4.15
C ARG A 214 1.70 12.38 -4.04
N ARG A 215 2.50 12.37 -5.12
CA ARG A 215 3.87 12.90 -5.13
C ARG A 215 3.95 14.39 -4.77
N ASN A 216 2.91 15.13 -5.10
CA ASN A 216 2.81 16.58 -4.85
C ASN A 216 2.08 16.93 -3.55
N SER A 217 1.77 15.94 -2.70
CA SER A 217 1.08 16.14 -1.42
C SER A 217 1.87 15.53 -0.26
N ASP A 218 2.38 16.37 0.61
CA ASP A 218 3.03 15.94 1.85
C ASP A 218 2.05 15.24 2.78
N ALA A 219 0.81 15.71 2.84
CA ALA A 219 -0.25 15.08 3.63
C ALA A 219 -0.52 13.64 3.18
N LEU A 220 -0.58 13.36 1.87
CA LEU A 220 -0.78 12.00 1.37
C LEU A 220 0.44 11.10 1.60
N CYS A 221 1.66 11.66 1.50
CA CYS A 221 2.89 10.91 1.73
C CYS A 221 3.14 10.65 3.22
N ASN A 222 3.09 11.69 4.06
CA ASN A 222 3.60 11.69 5.44
C ASN A 222 2.55 12.02 6.49
N GLY A 223 1.36 12.49 6.08
CA GLY A 223 0.33 12.98 7.00
C GLY A 223 -0.29 11.90 7.89
N SER A 224 -0.86 12.34 8.99
CA SER A 224 -1.69 11.53 9.88
C SER A 224 -2.94 11.03 9.14
N TYR A 225 -3.58 10.02 9.73
CA TYR A 225 -4.83 9.45 9.21
C TYR A 225 -5.94 9.59 10.24
N ARG A 226 -7.16 9.95 9.77
CA ARG A 226 -8.36 9.97 10.59
C ARG A 226 -9.60 9.75 9.75
N ASN A 227 -10.51 8.88 10.21
CA ASN A 227 -11.82 8.72 9.60
C ASN A 227 -12.69 9.96 9.85
N VAL A 228 -13.44 10.40 8.84
CA VAL A 228 -14.39 11.52 8.91
C VAL A 228 -15.83 11.03 8.74
N VAL A 229 -16.10 10.24 7.69
CA VAL A 229 -17.41 9.61 7.45
C VAL A 229 -17.16 8.16 7.08
N ILE A 230 -17.92 7.25 7.68
CA ILE A 230 -17.90 5.83 7.34
C ILE A 230 -19.33 5.34 7.24
N THR A 231 -19.67 4.70 6.14
CA THR A 231 -20.89 3.92 5.95
C THR A 231 -20.52 2.57 5.30
N ASN A 232 -21.50 1.76 5.00
CA ASN A 232 -21.22 0.53 4.26
C ASN A 232 -20.61 0.79 2.87
N HIS A 233 -21.04 1.86 2.19
CA HIS A 233 -20.68 2.14 0.80
C HIS A 233 -19.81 3.39 0.62
N GLN A 234 -19.69 4.23 1.64
CA GLN A 234 -18.92 5.47 1.57
C GLN A 234 -17.87 5.54 2.66
N LEU A 235 -16.72 6.09 2.30
CA LEU A 235 -15.62 6.36 3.21
C LEU A 235 -15.02 7.74 2.90
N ILE A 236 -15.01 8.62 3.89
CA ILE A 236 -14.24 9.86 3.84
C ILE A 236 -13.23 9.82 4.97
N PHE A 237 -11.97 10.03 4.64
CA PHE A 237 -10.89 10.14 5.63
C PHE A 237 -10.02 11.35 5.36
N GLU A 238 -9.38 11.83 6.40
CA GLU A 238 -8.45 12.95 6.38
C GLU A 238 -7.01 12.44 6.41
N ARG A 239 -6.17 13.05 5.58
CA ARG A 239 -4.72 13.02 5.66
C ARG A 239 -4.24 14.44 6.00
N ARG A 240 -3.36 14.57 7.00
CA ARG A 240 -3.00 15.88 7.50
C ARG A 240 -1.56 15.94 8.00
N THR A 241 -0.85 17.01 7.59
CA THR A 241 0.37 17.51 8.22
C THR A 241 0.08 18.87 8.87
N ASP A 242 1.08 19.51 9.44
CA ASP A 242 0.93 20.86 9.99
C ASP A 242 0.54 21.90 8.92
N ASN A 243 0.95 21.67 7.67
CA ASN A 243 0.82 22.63 6.56
C ASN A 243 -0.18 22.23 5.48
N GLU A 244 -0.68 21.01 5.52
CA GLU A 244 -1.55 20.51 4.46
C GLU A 244 -2.65 19.60 5.02
N ARG A 245 -3.86 19.76 4.47
CA ARG A 245 -5.02 18.93 4.77
C ARG A 245 -5.63 18.43 3.46
N VAL A 246 -5.79 17.11 3.33
CA VAL A 246 -6.45 16.47 2.21
C VAL A 246 -7.56 15.56 2.73
N LEU A 247 -8.77 15.70 2.17
CA LEU A 247 -9.85 14.74 2.34
C LEU A 247 -9.83 13.79 1.14
N VAL A 248 -9.87 12.49 1.42
CA VAL A 248 -10.08 11.46 0.39
C VAL A 248 -11.47 10.90 0.59
N ALA A 249 -12.33 11.05 -0.42
CA ALA A 249 -13.73 10.65 -0.36
C ALA A 249 -14.01 9.58 -1.41
N ILE A 250 -14.58 8.45 -1.00
CA ILE A 250 -14.86 7.28 -1.83
C ILE A 250 -16.35 6.94 -1.71
N ASN A 251 -17.02 6.84 -2.85
CA ASN A 251 -18.37 6.31 -2.97
C ASN A 251 -18.35 5.01 -3.80
N ALA A 252 -18.50 3.88 -3.15
CA ALA A 252 -18.62 2.57 -3.81
C ALA A 252 -20.06 2.21 -4.23
N GLY A 253 -21.03 3.06 -3.89
CA GLY A 253 -22.44 2.87 -4.29
C GLY A 253 -22.68 3.22 -5.75
N ASP A 254 -23.77 2.72 -6.29
CA ASP A 254 -24.25 2.88 -7.68
C ASP A 254 -25.08 4.17 -7.88
N SER A 255 -25.17 4.99 -6.87
CA SER A 255 -25.91 6.24 -6.88
C SER A 255 -25.13 7.35 -6.17
N GLU A 256 -25.48 8.59 -6.51
CA GLU A 256 -24.97 9.78 -5.82
C GLU A 256 -25.29 9.72 -4.32
N PHE A 257 -24.35 10.14 -3.49
CA PHE A 257 -24.49 10.18 -2.03
C PHE A 257 -24.00 11.50 -1.47
N THR A 258 -24.80 12.15 -0.63
CA THR A 258 -24.40 13.35 0.11
C THR A 258 -24.07 12.98 1.55
N ALA A 259 -22.79 13.04 1.89
CA ALA A 259 -22.30 12.87 3.25
C ALA A 259 -22.49 14.14 4.06
N GLY A 260 -22.99 14.01 5.29
CA GLY A 260 -23.10 15.09 6.28
C GLY A 260 -22.15 14.88 7.44
N ASN A 261 -21.26 15.85 7.70
CA ASN A 261 -20.38 15.84 8.88
C ASN A 261 -19.88 17.27 9.15
N GLY A 262 -19.90 17.69 10.44
CA GLY A 262 -19.46 19.03 10.84
C GLY A 262 -17.99 19.37 10.51
N GLU A 263 -17.17 18.36 10.21
CA GLU A 263 -15.76 18.52 9.82
C GLU A 263 -15.56 18.75 8.31
N LEU A 264 -16.60 18.58 7.51
CA LEU A 264 -16.63 18.90 6.09
C LEU A 264 -16.87 20.41 5.90
N GLN A 265 -15.92 21.22 6.35
CA GLN A 265 -16.00 22.69 6.35
C GLN A 265 -14.77 23.30 5.68
N GLY A 266 -14.98 24.38 4.91
CA GLY A 266 -13.91 25.17 4.31
C GLY A 266 -13.89 25.13 2.78
N ASN A 267 -12.87 25.76 2.23
CA ASN A 267 -12.63 25.77 0.78
C ASN A 267 -11.61 24.71 0.42
N PHE A 268 -11.86 23.99 -0.65
CA PHE A 268 -11.03 22.89 -1.13
C PHE A 268 -10.83 23.01 -2.64
N THR A 269 -9.71 22.46 -3.11
CA THR A 269 -9.45 22.23 -4.53
C THR A 269 -9.50 20.73 -4.79
N GLU A 270 -10.24 20.27 -5.81
CA GLU A 270 -10.23 18.89 -6.29
C GLU A 270 -8.91 18.63 -7.03
N LEU A 271 -8.16 17.61 -6.60
CA LEU A 271 -6.83 17.30 -7.14
C LEU A 271 -6.85 16.36 -8.35
N LEU A 272 -7.95 15.63 -8.58
CA LEU A 272 -8.14 14.72 -9.72
C LEU A 272 -8.90 15.39 -10.89
N ALA A 273 -9.25 16.68 -10.78
CA ALA A 273 -9.84 17.42 -11.88
C ALA A 273 -8.82 17.66 -13.00
N ASN A 274 -9.29 17.66 -14.25
CA ASN A 274 -8.44 18.03 -15.38
C ASN A 274 -7.72 19.36 -15.12
N ALA A 275 -6.44 19.44 -15.47
CA ALA A 275 -5.59 20.61 -15.18
C ALA A 275 -6.17 21.96 -15.69
N ASP A 276 -7.08 21.91 -16.67
CA ASP A 276 -7.77 23.06 -17.24
C ASP A 276 -9.05 23.47 -16.46
N GLU A 277 -9.52 22.63 -15.52
CA GLU A 277 -10.73 22.85 -14.72
C GLU A 277 -10.41 22.62 -13.23
N ILE A 278 -9.58 23.49 -12.63
CA ILE A 278 -9.38 23.49 -11.18
C ILE A 278 -10.70 23.88 -10.53
N GLU A 279 -11.42 22.92 -10.01
CA GLU A 279 -12.69 23.15 -9.32
C GLU A 279 -12.44 23.47 -7.84
N ASN A 280 -12.79 24.70 -7.44
CA ASN A 280 -12.82 25.11 -6.05
C ASN A 280 -14.19 24.79 -5.46
N ILE A 281 -14.20 23.95 -4.43
CA ILE A 281 -15.40 23.46 -3.76
C ILE A 281 -15.48 24.07 -2.36
N THR A 282 -16.60 24.72 -2.04
CA THR A 282 -16.86 25.18 -0.67
C THR A 282 -17.75 24.17 0.06
N LEU A 283 -17.22 23.54 1.10
CA LEU A 283 -17.97 22.61 1.94
C LEU A 283 -18.57 23.34 3.15
N ASN A 284 -19.86 23.14 3.37
CA ASN A 284 -20.65 23.71 4.46
C ASN A 284 -21.32 22.59 5.30
N GLY A 285 -20.51 21.61 5.73
CA GLY A 285 -20.97 20.46 6.50
C GLY A 285 -21.44 19.28 5.65
N GLN A 286 -21.38 19.38 4.34
CA GLN A 286 -21.81 18.35 3.41
C GLN A 286 -20.83 18.20 2.24
N LEU A 287 -20.71 16.99 1.72
CA LEU A 287 -20.00 16.65 0.48
C LEU A 287 -20.85 15.68 -0.34
N THR A 288 -21.12 16.05 -1.59
CA THR A 288 -21.82 15.18 -2.55
C THR A 288 -20.79 14.43 -3.38
N MET A 289 -20.93 13.09 -3.42
CA MET A 289 -20.06 12.16 -4.14
C MET A 289 -20.86 11.45 -5.24
N PRO A 290 -20.47 11.54 -6.52
CA PRO A 290 -21.09 10.78 -7.58
C PRO A 290 -21.03 9.26 -7.33
N ALA A 291 -21.85 8.47 -8.05
CA ALA A 291 -21.77 7.02 -8.04
C ALA A 291 -20.36 6.56 -8.47
N TYR A 292 -19.84 5.51 -7.83
CA TYR A 292 -18.53 4.93 -8.15
C TYR A 292 -17.41 5.96 -8.32
N SER A 293 -17.27 6.85 -7.35
CA SER A 293 -16.32 7.97 -7.43
C SER A 293 -15.25 7.94 -6.33
N VAL A 294 -14.13 8.55 -6.63
CA VAL A 294 -13.13 8.94 -5.66
C VAL A 294 -12.73 10.40 -5.89
N GLN A 295 -12.61 11.16 -4.81
CA GLN A 295 -12.24 12.57 -4.83
C GLN A 295 -11.09 12.82 -3.86
N PHE A 296 -10.15 13.68 -4.24
CA PHE A 296 -9.03 14.13 -3.42
C PHE A 296 -9.13 15.65 -3.24
N LEU A 297 -9.61 16.08 -2.11
CA LEU A 297 -9.93 17.48 -1.83
C LEU A 297 -8.85 18.09 -0.92
N LYS A 298 -8.02 18.97 -1.46
CA LYS A 298 -6.99 19.70 -0.71
C LYS A 298 -7.58 21.01 -0.18
N ALA A 299 -7.46 21.23 1.13
CA ALA A 299 -7.85 22.51 1.75
C ALA A 299 -6.98 23.66 1.23
N VAL A 300 -7.64 24.80 0.95
CA VAL A 300 -7.01 26.04 0.45
C VAL A 300 -6.71 26.97 1.62
#